data_15fcc3f78d6fbd20793a2ad0e68304fc
#
_entry.id   15fcc3f78d6fbd20793a2ad0e68304fc
#
_cell.length_a   1.000
_cell.length_b   1.000
_cell.length_c   1.000
_cell.angle_alpha   90.00
_cell.angle_beta   90.00
_cell.angle_gamma   90.00
#
_symmetry.space_group_name_H-M   'P 1'
#
loop_
_entity.id
_entity.type
_entity.pdbx_description
1 polymer ?
#
loop_
_entity_poly.entity_id
_entity_poly.type
_entity_poly.pdbx_seq_one_letter_code
_entity_poly.pdbx_strand_id
1 'polypeptide(L)'
;RVWNTNPTHPIAQGIPESFELKEEEMYGEFFDIPKPDDVVFLSWYRGGEVFRSGCTWQRGYGKIFYFQPGHETNPSYHNPYVLKVIENAVRWAAPVMWRENLECPNIVESPESKYLKK
;
A
#
# COMPACT_ATOMS: atom_id res chain seq x y z
N ARG A 1 9.17 -9.83 -10.15
CA ARG A 1 7.80 -10.29 -10.48
C ARG A 1 6.89 -10.07 -9.30
N VAL A 2 5.74 -9.50 -9.56
CA VAL A 2 4.66 -9.32 -8.57
C VAL A 2 3.58 -10.36 -8.85
N TRP A 3 3.26 -11.15 -7.83
CA TRP A 3 2.24 -12.18 -7.91
C TRP A 3 0.95 -11.74 -7.25
N ASN A 4 -0.17 -11.94 -7.94
CA ASN A 4 -1.50 -11.72 -7.41
C ASN A 4 -1.94 -12.95 -6.61
N THR A 5 -1.87 -12.85 -5.30
CA THR A 5 -2.17 -13.98 -4.40
C THR A 5 -3.62 -13.99 -3.91
N ASN A 6 -4.38 -12.94 -4.23
CA ASN A 6 -5.79 -12.83 -3.83
C ASN A 6 -6.62 -12.20 -4.96
N PRO A 7 -6.86 -12.95 -6.06
CA PRO A 7 -7.47 -12.40 -7.27
C PRO A 7 -8.93 -11.93 -7.10
N THR A 8 -9.62 -12.36 -6.03
CA THR A 8 -10.98 -11.90 -5.75
C THR A 8 -11.04 -10.63 -4.91
N HIS A 9 -9.90 -10.18 -4.39
CA HIS A 9 -9.85 -8.94 -3.62
C HIS A 9 -10.12 -7.72 -4.52
N PRO A 10 -10.87 -6.71 -4.05
CA PRO A 10 -11.14 -5.51 -4.85
C PRO A 10 -9.89 -4.81 -5.40
N ILE A 11 -8.79 -4.80 -4.64
CA ILE A 11 -7.52 -4.19 -5.07
C ILE A 11 -6.90 -4.96 -6.25
N ALA A 12 -7.20 -6.25 -6.37
CA ALA A 12 -6.65 -7.10 -7.43
C ALA A 12 -7.49 -7.11 -8.73
N GLN A 13 -8.57 -6.35 -8.80
CA GLN A 13 -9.44 -6.32 -9.97
C GLN A 13 -8.70 -5.85 -11.23
N GLY A 14 -8.76 -6.63 -12.30
CA GLY A 14 -8.08 -6.33 -13.55
C GLY A 14 -6.58 -6.57 -13.53
N ILE A 15 -6.04 -7.17 -12.47
CA ILE A 15 -4.63 -7.50 -12.35
C ILE A 15 -4.46 -8.98 -12.73
N PRO A 16 -3.50 -9.31 -13.62
CA PRO A 16 -3.24 -10.70 -14.00
C PRO A 16 -2.65 -11.51 -12.84
N GLU A 17 -2.48 -12.81 -13.05
CA GLU A 17 -1.86 -13.70 -12.08
C GLU A 17 -0.49 -13.20 -11.61
N SER A 18 0.28 -12.63 -12.53
CA SER A 18 1.54 -11.96 -12.19
C SER A 18 1.89 -10.93 -13.24
N PHE A 19 2.75 -9.98 -12.87
CA PHE A 19 3.35 -9.04 -13.81
C PHE A 19 4.79 -8.73 -13.41
N GLU A 20 5.58 -8.28 -14.38
CA GLU A 20 6.98 -7.92 -14.14
C GLU A 20 7.14 -6.41 -14.09
N LEU A 21 7.95 -5.97 -13.13
CA LEU A 21 8.55 -4.65 -13.10
C LEU A 21 9.99 -4.78 -13.54
N LYS A 22 10.40 -3.93 -14.47
CA LYS A 22 11.74 -4.00 -15.07
C LYS A 22 12.82 -3.76 -14.04
N GLU A 23 12.61 -2.77 -13.19
CA GLU A 23 13.50 -2.41 -12.10
C GLU A 23 12.68 -2.00 -10.90
N GLU A 24 13.05 -2.48 -9.73
CA GLU A 24 12.42 -2.13 -8.47
C GLU A 24 13.39 -2.35 -7.33
N GLU A 25 13.18 -1.62 -6.24
CA GLU A 25 13.93 -1.79 -5.02
C GLU A 25 13.59 -3.14 -4.37
N MET A 26 14.62 -3.92 -4.04
CA MET A 26 14.43 -5.20 -3.40
C MET A 26 14.15 -5.03 -1.91
N TYR A 27 13.09 -5.65 -1.45
CA TYR A 27 12.80 -5.86 -0.05
C TYR A 27 12.70 -7.36 0.23
N GLY A 28 13.02 -7.76 1.43
CA GLY A 28 12.95 -9.16 1.85
C GLY A 28 12.26 -9.32 3.19
N GLU A 29 11.77 -10.52 3.47
CA GLU A 29 11.35 -10.90 4.80
C GLU A 29 12.61 -11.13 5.68
N PHE A 30 12.64 -10.89 6.97
CA PHE A 30 11.48 -10.74 7.83
C PHE A 30 11.01 -9.29 7.90
N PHE A 31 9.74 -9.04 7.57
CA PHE A 31 9.10 -7.73 7.64
C PHE A 31 8.20 -7.68 8.88
N ASP A 32 8.68 -7.02 9.93
CA ASP A 32 8.01 -6.98 11.23
C ASP A 32 6.86 -5.97 11.24
N ILE A 33 5.72 -6.44 10.81
CA ILE A 33 4.46 -5.68 10.73
C ILE A 33 3.35 -6.46 11.43
N PRO A 34 2.28 -5.78 11.86
CA PRO A 34 1.09 -6.48 12.33
C PRO A 34 0.58 -7.46 11.27
N LYS A 35 0.03 -8.57 11.71
CA LYS A 35 -0.53 -9.56 10.78
C LYS A 35 -1.53 -8.89 9.84
N PRO A 36 -1.31 -8.91 8.53
CA PRO A 36 -2.28 -8.36 7.57
C PRO A 36 -3.62 -9.11 7.62
N ASP A 37 -4.70 -8.38 7.37
CA ASP A 37 -6.00 -9.00 7.13
C ASP A 37 -5.98 -9.79 5.82
N ASP A 38 -5.40 -9.20 4.77
CA ASP A 38 -5.18 -9.84 3.49
C ASP A 38 -3.78 -9.57 2.98
N VAL A 39 -3.17 -10.58 2.37
CA VAL A 39 -1.99 -10.42 1.52
C VAL A 39 -2.49 -10.50 0.08
N VAL A 40 -2.44 -9.38 -0.62
CA VAL A 40 -2.96 -9.27 -1.99
C VAL A 40 -1.87 -9.54 -3.00
N PHE A 41 -0.64 -9.10 -2.73
CA PHE A 41 0.50 -9.28 -3.62
C PHE A 41 1.72 -9.79 -2.87
N LEU A 42 2.46 -10.68 -3.56
CA LEU A 42 3.80 -11.10 -3.18
C LEU A 42 4.76 -10.71 -4.30
N SER A 43 5.92 -10.19 -3.94
CA SER A 43 6.99 -9.92 -4.89
C SER A 43 8.09 -10.97 -4.78
N TRP A 44 8.57 -11.40 -5.93
CA TRP A 44 9.69 -12.31 -6.06
C TRP A 44 10.81 -11.61 -6.83
N TYR A 45 11.95 -11.54 -6.21
CA TYR A 45 13.13 -10.87 -6.76
C TYR A 45 14.12 -11.85 -7.33
N ARG A 46 14.95 -11.36 -8.26
CA ARG A 46 16.06 -12.15 -8.77
C ARG A 46 16.97 -12.52 -7.59
N GLY A 47 17.31 -13.81 -7.47
CA GLY A 47 18.07 -14.32 -6.32
C GLY A 47 17.21 -15.08 -5.32
N GLY A 48 15.89 -15.02 -5.45
CA GLY A 48 14.96 -15.82 -4.67
C GLY A 48 14.33 -15.12 -3.47
N GLU A 49 14.64 -13.86 -3.23
CA GLU A 49 13.98 -13.10 -2.16
C GLU A 49 12.49 -12.98 -2.43
N VAL A 50 11.69 -13.21 -1.40
CA VAL A 50 10.24 -13.07 -1.43
C VAL A 50 9.80 -12.06 -0.39
N PHE A 51 8.83 -11.22 -0.76
CA PHE A 51 8.35 -10.15 0.10
C PHE A 51 6.85 -9.96 -0.04
N ARG A 52 6.15 -9.79 1.09
CA ARG A 52 4.73 -9.43 1.09
C ARG A 52 4.59 -7.98 0.65
N SER A 53 4.41 -7.76 -0.63
CA SER A 53 4.48 -6.44 -1.25
C SER A 53 3.15 -5.72 -1.34
N GLY A 54 2.05 -6.38 -1.03
CA GLY A 54 0.73 -5.77 -0.99
C GLY A 54 -0.10 -6.33 0.14
N CYS A 55 -0.34 -5.54 1.18
CA CYS A 55 -1.00 -5.98 2.41
C CYS A 55 -2.08 -4.99 2.82
N THR A 56 -3.15 -5.52 3.43
CA THR A 56 -4.25 -4.70 3.93
C THR A 56 -4.47 -4.87 5.41
N TRP A 57 -4.97 -3.81 6.04
CA TRP A 57 -5.44 -3.81 7.42
C TRP A 57 -6.70 -2.96 7.52
N GLN A 58 -7.57 -3.33 8.42
CA GLN A 58 -8.67 -2.48 8.85
C GLN A 58 -8.39 -2.01 10.28
N ARG A 59 -8.56 -0.70 10.51
CA ARG A 59 -8.37 -0.11 11.83
C ARG A 59 -9.56 0.80 12.14
N GLY A 60 -10.47 0.31 12.98
CA GLY A 60 -11.76 0.95 13.17
C GLY A 60 -12.54 0.99 11.86
N TYR A 61 -12.94 2.16 11.41
CA TYR A 61 -13.57 2.37 10.10
C TYR A 61 -12.57 2.69 9.00
N GLY A 62 -11.29 2.81 9.33
CA GLY A 62 -10.22 3.11 8.40
C GLY A 62 -9.66 1.86 7.74
N LYS A 63 -9.19 2.02 6.52
CA LYS A 63 -8.55 0.96 5.75
C LYS A 63 -7.15 1.40 5.37
N ILE A 64 -6.21 0.47 5.46
CA ILE A 64 -4.80 0.71 5.14
C ILE A 64 -4.39 -0.28 4.08
N PHE A 65 -3.76 0.19 3.03
CA PHE A 65 -3.09 -0.62 2.05
C PHE A 65 -1.62 -0.22 1.96
N TYR A 66 -0.75 -1.19 2.14
CA TYR A 66 0.69 -1.05 1.90
C TYR A 66 1.03 -1.70 0.57
N PHE A 67 1.76 -0.98 -0.27
CA PHE A 67 2.25 -1.47 -1.55
C PHE A 67 3.70 -1.04 -1.74
N GLN A 68 4.60 -2.02 -1.83
CA GLN A 68 6.03 -1.75 -1.86
C GLN A 68 6.52 -1.15 -3.20
N PRO A 69 6.08 -1.61 -4.40
CA PRO A 69 6.55 -1.03 -5.66
C PRO A 69 6.32 0.47 -5.75
N GLY A 70 7.29 1.20 -6.32
CA GLY A 70 7.11 2.62 -6.54
C GLY A 70 8.27 3.50 -6.10
N HIS A 71 9.52 3.07 -6.32
CA HIS A 71 10.68 3.92 -6.06
C HIS A 71 10.79 5.02 -7.13
N GLU A 72 11.14 6.24 -6.72
CA GLU A 72 11.18 7.42 -7.60
C GLU A 72 12.19 7.32 -8.75
N THR A 73 13.25 6.55 -8.60
CA THR A 73 14.27 6.36 -9.64
C THR A 73 13.89 5.26 -10.64
N ASN A 74 12.83 4.53 -10.39
CA ASN A 74 12.39 3.42 -11.22
C ASN A 74 11.10 3.78 -11.98
N PRO A 75 10.87 3.19 -13.17
CA PRO A 75 9.68 3.51 -13.97
C PRO A 75 8.39 2.83 -13.48
N SER A 76 8.36 2.33 -12.26
CA SER A 76 7.25 1.54 -11.72
C SER A 76 5.92 2.29 -11.76
N TYR A 77 5.91 3.59 -11.46
CA TYR A 77 4.69 4.42 -11.52
C TYR A 77 4.15 4.63 -12.93
N HIS A 78 4.88 4.24 -13.96
CA HIS A 78 4.42 4.26 -15.34
C HIS A 78 3.92 2.90 -15.82
N ASN A 79 4.04 1.86 -14.99
CA ASN A 79 3.52 0.54 -15.31
C ASN A 79 1.99 0.54 -15.18
N PRO A 80 1.24 0.10 -16.21
CA PRO A 80 -0.22 0.11 -16.18
C PRO A 80 -0.82 -0.70 -15.03
N TYR A 81 -0.20 -1.80 -14.64
CA TYR A 81 -0.69 -2.63 -13.53
C TYR A 81 -0.45 -1.98 -12.18
N VAL A 82 0.68 -1.31 -11.99
CA VAL A 82 0.95 -0.52 -10.78
C VAL A 82 -0.08 0.60 -10.63
N LEU A 83 -0.35 1.33 -11.71
CA LEU A 83 -1.38 2.38 -11.71
C LEU A 83 -2.76 1.82 -11.40
N LYS A 84 -3.08 0.64 -11.97
CA LYS A 84 -4.36 -0.02 -11.72
C LYS A 84 -4.51 -0.46 -10.26
N VAL A 85 -3.44 -0.98 -9.66
CA VAL A 85 -3.42 -1.33 -8.24
C VAL A 85 -3.69 -0.10 -7.37
N ILE A 86 -3.03 1.01 -7.66
CA ILE A 86 -3.21 2.26 -6.90
C ILE A 86 -4.65 2.77 -7.05
N GLU A 87 -5.19 2.77 -8.28
CA GLU A 87 -6.59 3.16 -8.53
C GLU A 87 -7.56 2.28 -7.73
N ASN A 88 -7.38 0.96 -7.81
CA ASN A 88 -8.22 0.03 -7.07
C ASN A 88 -8.12 0.25 -5.55
N ALA A 89 -6.92 0.52 -5.04
CA ALA A 89 -6.69 0.76 -3.63
C ALA A 89 -7.39 2.04 -3.15
N VAL A 90 -7.35 3.11 -3.94
CA VAL A 90 -8.06 4.35 -3.63
C VAL A 90 -9.58 4.11 -3.54
N ARG A 91 -10.13 3.38 -4.49
CA ARG A 91 -11.56 3.02 -4.48
C ARG A 91 -11.92 2.14 -3.28
N TRP A 92 -11.10 1.12 -3.01
CA TRP A 92 -11.29 0.22 -1.88
C TRP A 92 -11.21 0.93 -0.53
N ALA A 93 -10.28 1.87 -0.38
CA ALA A 93 -10.06 2.60 0.86
C ALA A 93 -11.00 3.80 1.05
N ALA A 94 -11.91 4.05 0.13
CA ALA A 94 -12.85 5.16 0.23
C ALA A 94 -13.59 5.14 1.57
N PRO A 95 -13.73 6.30 2.24
CA PRO A 95 -14.40 6.37 3.54
C PRO A 95 -15.83 5.85 3.49
N VAL A 96 -16.20 5.04 4.47
CA VAL A 96 -17.59 4.59 4.66
C VAL A 96 -18.33 5.44 5.69
N MET A 97 -17.58 6.26 6.44
CA MET A 97 -18.13 7.20 7.40
C MET A 97 -17.29 8.47 7.40
N TRP A 98 -17.96 9.63 7.40
CA TRP A 98 -17.32 10.94 7.46
C TRP A 98 -17.50 11.54 8.84
N ARG A 99 -16.45 12.20 9.32
CA ARG A 99 -16.51 13.10 10.47
C ARG A 99 -16.22 14.52 10.00
N GLU A 100 -17.01 15.48 10.46
CA GLU A 100 -16.77 16.88 10.14
C GLU A 100 -15.48 17.39 10.77
N ASN A 101 -15.15 16.89 11.97
CA ASN A 101 -13.91 17.22 12.66
C ASN A 101 -13.09 15.94 12.91
N LEU A 102 -11.87 15.94 12.40
CA LEU A 102 -10.88 14.93 12.72
C LEU A 102 -10.09 15.43 13.94
N GLU A 103 -10.52 15.03 15.11
CA GLU A 103 -9.79 15.34 16.34
C GLU A 103 -8.52 14.49 16.43
N CYS A 104 -7.43 15.11 16.86
CA CYS A 104 -6.20 14.41 17.19
C CYS A 104 -6.12 14.28 18.72
N PRO A 105 -6.66 13.21 19.31
CA PRO A 105 -6.81 13.13 20.77
C PRO A 105 -5.49 13.10 21.54
N ASN A 106 -4.40 12.83 20.86
CA ASN A 106 -3.06 12.78 21.46
C ASN A 106 -2.21 14.02 21.19
N ILE A 107 -2.77 15.02 20.52
CA ILE A 107 -2.06 16.26 20.17
C ILE A 107 -2.90 17.43 20.65
N VAL A 108 -2.44 18.09 21.73
CA VAL A 108 -3.12 19.26 22.29
C VAL A 108 -2.88 20.50 21.44
N GLU A 109 -1.69 20.60 20.86
CA GLU A 109 -1.32 21.68 19.93
C GLU A 109 -0.69 21.08 18.69
N SER A 110 -0.99 21.64 17.53
CA SER A 110 -0.30 21.26 16.29
C SER A 110 1.21 21.46 16.44
N PRO A 111 2.05 20.49 16.08
CA PRO A 111 3.49 20.67 16.09
C PRO A 111 3.95 21.90 15.31
N GLU A 112 3.24 22.25 14.25
CA GLU A 112 3.52 23.41 13.43
C GLU A 112 3.30 24.72 14.17
N SER A 113 2.45 24.74 15.18
CA SER A 113 2.17 25.96 15.96
C SER A 113 3.42 26.54 16.60
N LYS A 114 4.42 25.69 16.89
CA LYS A 114 5.72 26.10 17.42
C LYS A 114 6.54 26.90 16.41
N TYR A 115 6.32 26.65 15.14
CA TYR A 115 7.08 27.25 14.04
C TYR A 115 6.33 28.41 13.38
N LEU A 116 5.03 28.49 13.58
CA LEU A 116 4.16 29.50 13.00
C LEU A 116 3.92 30.71 13.92
N LYS A 117 4.39 30.67 15.15
CA LYS A 117 4.37 31.81 16.07
C LYS A 117 5.36 32.85 15.56
N LYS A 118 4.81 33.87 14.94
CA LYS A 118 5.56 35.06 14.64
C LYS A 118 5.61 35.97 15.86
#